data_61711e1f1a5e363baededcfa5d0aa10d
#
_entry.id   61711e1f1a5e363baededcfa5d0aa10d
#
_cell.length_a   1.000
_cell.length_b   1.000
_cell.length_c   1.000
_cell.angle_alpha   90.00
_cell.angle_beta   90.00
_cell.angle_gamma   90.00
#
_symmetry.space_group_name_H-M   'P 1'
#
loop_
_entity.id
_entity.type
_entity.pdbx_description
1 polymer ?
#
loop_
_entity_poly.entity_id
_entity_poly.type
_entity_poly.pdbx_seq_one_letter_code
_entity_poly.pdbx_strand_id
1 'polypeptide(L)'
;YALIIQNSAQKTIWKQYGFLKLDEQLNVIFAVMLYIMEQSLKEEHCVMDDIGAYIDMINVQYFRKDMTYDDCRKLGDFIVNMVLSNEGKVMHFDGFDFVRNAYQSMHISYVANRIVYIDREFKRTSYYLTDDGYNLMLSTLEVENNMKLTIHEMIFQMHLEKQSYDKAA
;
A
#
# COMPACT_ATOMS: atom_id res chain seq x y z
N TYR A 1 -9.99 -6.46 -0.06
CA TYR A 1 -9.84 -6.61 -1.51
C TYR A 1 -10.97 -5.90 -2.26
N ALA A 2 -12.23 -6.20 -1.92
CA ALA A 2 -13.38 -5.56 -2.55
C ALA A 2 -13.40 -4.04 -2.39
N LEU A 3 -12.99 -3.53 -1.23
CA LEU A 3 -12.88 -2.10 -0.97
C LEU A 3 -11.81 -1.44 -1.84
N ILE A 4 -10.70 -2.10 -2.08
CA ILE A 4 -9.66 -1.59 -2.97
C ILE A 4 -10.21 -1.45 -4.39
N ILE A 5 -10.89 -2.47 -4.89
CA ILE A 5 -11.52 -2.43 -6.21
C ILE A 5 -12.56 -1.31 -6.29
N GLN A 6 -13.42 -1.19 -5.29
CA GLN A 6 -14.44 -0.17 -5.24
C GLN A 6 -13.84 1.24 -5.22
N ASN A 7 -12.81 1.45 -4.41
CA ASN A 7 -12.15 2.76 -4.28
C ASN A 7 -11.32 3.13 -5.50
N SER A 8 -10.78 2.15 -6.23
CA SER A 8 -10.01 2.39 -7.45
C SER A 8 -10.88 2.50 -8.69
N ALA A 9 -12.08 1.92 -8.68
CA ALA A 9 -12.98 1.93 -9.82
C ALA A 9 -13.42 3.36 -10.16
N GLN A 10 -13.62 3.63 -11.43
CA GLN A 10 -14.18 4.89 -11.96
C GLN A 10 -13.30 6.14 -11.74
N LYS A 11 -12.03 5.99 -11.40
CA LYS A 11 -11.14 7.15 -11.25
C LYS A 11 -10.42 7.45 -12.57
N THR A 12 -10.49 8.72 -12.99
CA THR A 12 -9.91 9.18 -14.27
C THR A 12 -8.37 9.14 -14.26
N ILE A 13 -7.76 9.16 -13.10
CA ILE A 13 -6.30 9.15 -12.96
C ILE A 13 -5.67 7.91 -13.61
N TRP A 14 -6.33 6.74 -13.55
CA TRP A 14 -5.84 5.54 -14.18
C TRP A 14 -5.75 5.69 -15.70
N LYS A 15 -6.80 6.26 -16.31
CA LYS A 15 -6.82 6.53 -17.75
C LYS A 15 -5.76 7.56 -18.15
N GLN A 16 -5.57 8.58 -17.32
CA GLN A 16 -4.63 9.65 -17.58
C GLN A 16 -3.19 9.10 -17.74
N TYR A 17 -2.84 8.11 -16.95
CA TYR A 17 -1.49 7.51 -16.97
C TYR A 17 -1.41 6.20 -17.75
N GLY A 18 -2.49 5.80 -18.41
CA GLY A 18 -2.48 4.63 -19.28
C GLY A 18 -2.72 3.29 -18.61
N PHE A 19 -3.18 3.29 -17.36
CA PHE A 19 -3.55 2.06 -16.64
C PHE A 19 -5.01 1.72 -16.94
N LEU A 20 -5.24 1.06 -18.09
CA LEU A 20 -6.58 0.78 -18.59
C LEU A 20 -7.16 -0.52 -18.07
N LYS A 21 -6.30 -1.45 -17.65
CA LYS A 21 -6.71 -2.79 -17.19
C LYS A 21 -6.71 -2.85 -15.67
N LEU A 22 -7.71 -3.54 -15.13
CA LEU A 22 -7.83 -3.71 -13.68
C LEU A 22 -6.62 -4.43 -13.08
N ASP A 23 -6.09 -5.45 -13.76
CA ASP A 23 -4.92 -6.19 -13.29
C ASP A 23 -3.68 -5.31 -13.18
N GLU A 24 -3.47 -4.39 -14.13
CA GLU A 24 -2.37 -3.41 -14.04
C GLU A 24 -2.54 -2.48 -12.84
N GLN A 25 -3.76 -1.99 -12.63
CA GLN A 25 -4.09 -1.13 -11.50
C GLN A 25 -3.83 -1.84 -10.17
N LEU A 26 -4.31 -3.07 -10.04
CA LEU A 26 -4.11 -3.88 -8.84
C LEU A 26 -2.63 -4.18 -8.60
N ASN A 27 -1.88 -4.48 -9.65
CA ASN A 27 -0.45 -4.74 -9.52
C ASN A 27 0.30 -3.53 -8.96
N VAL A 28 0.00 -2.34 -9.43
CA VAL A 28 0.63 -1.12 -8.90
C VAL A 28 0.20 -0.86 -7.45
N ILE A 29 -1.07 -1.07 -7.13
CA ILE A 29 -1.58 -0.89 -5.76
C ILE A 29 -0.86 -1.84 -4.80
N PHE A 30 -0.79 -3.11 -5.13
CA PHE A 30 -0.13 -4.11 -4.28
C PHE A 30 1.38 -3.91 -4.21
N ALA A 31 2.01 -3.44 -5.28
CA ALA A 31 3.42 -3.08 -5.26
C ALA A 31 3.70 -1.94 -4.26
N VAL A 32 2.85 -0.92 -4.24
CA VAL A 32 2.95 0.18 -3.27
C VAL A 32 2.74 -0.33 -1.86
N MET A 33 1.74 -1.19 -1.64
CA MET A 33 1.51 -1.80 -0.32
C MET A 33 2.71 -2.61 0.15
N LEU A 34 3.31 -3.39 -0.76
CA LEU A 34 4.50 -4.18 -0.44
C LEU A 34 5.66 -3.29 -0.03
N TYR A 35 5.86 -2.18 -0.74
CA TYR A 35 6.90 -1.22 -0.41
C TYR A 35 6.67 -0.59 0.97
N ILE A 36 5.45 -0.16 1.26
CA ILE A 36 5.10 0.40 2.58
C ILE A 36 5.30 -0.65 3.68
N MET A 37 4.91 -1.89 3.42
CA MET A 37 5.13 -3.00 4.35
C MET A 37 6.61 -3.21 4.63
N GLU A 38 7.44 -3.20 3.60
CA GLU A 38 8.89 -3.34 3.74
C GLU A 38 9.47 -2.24 4.63
N GLN A 39 9.11 -0.99 4.37
CA GLN A 39 9.58 0.12 5.19
C GLN A 39 9.07 0.01 6.64
N SER A 40 7.82 -0.40 6.82
CA SER A 40 7.24 -0.60 8.15
C SER A 40 7.98 -1.67 8.94
N LEU A 41 8.35 -2.79 8.30
CA LEU A 41 9.09 -3.87 8.93
C LEU A 41 10.53 -3.47 9.28
N LYS A 42 11.13 -2.60 8.50
CA LYS A 42 12.46 -2.03 8.76
C LYS A 42 12.42 -0.88 9.76
N GLU A 43 11.24 -0.44 10.16
CA GLU A 43 11.03 0.72 11.02
C GLU A 43 11.64 2.00 10.44
N GLU A 44 11.64 2.11 9.11
CA GLU A 44 12.12 3.28 8.40
C GLU A 44 10.95 4.20 8.03
N HIS A 45 11.27 5.48 7.88
CA HIS A 45 10.29 6.46 7.39
C HIS A 45 9.92 6.16 5.94
N CYS A 46 8.64 6.37 5.61
CA CYS A 46 8.12 6.18 4.26
C CYS A 46 7.28 7.40 3.90
N VAL A 47 7.92 8.40 3.33
CA VAL A 47 7.24 9.63 2.91
C VAL A 47 6.78 9.52 1.46
N MET A 48 5.92 10.44 1.02
CA MET A 48 5.35 10.38 -0.33
C MET A 48 6.42 10.47 -1.42
N ASP A 49 7.49 11.19 -1.19
CA ASP A 49 8.61 11.27 -2.15
C ASP A 49 9.25 9.89 -2.37
N ASP A 50 9.37 9.08 -1.32
CA ASP A 50 9.90 7.72 -1.41
C ASP A 50 8.95 6.81 -2.19
N ILE A 51 7.66 6.95 -1.96
CA ILE A 51 6.63 6.19 -2.69
C ILE A 51 6.64 6.57 -4.17
N GLY A 52 6.73 7.86 -4.46
CA GLY A 52 6.84 8.35 -5.84
C GLY A 52 8.08 7.81 -6.55
N ALA A 53 9.22 7.81 -5.87
CA ALA A 53 10.47 7.26 -6.41
C ALA A 53 10.37 5.75 -6.67
N TYR A 54 9.70 5.04 -5.78
CA TYR A 54 9.46 3.60 -5.97
C TYR A 54 8.57 3.33 -7.18
N ILE A 55 7.48 4.09 -7.34
CA ILE A 55 6.60 3.95 -8.50
C ILE A 55 7.36 4.28 -9.80
N ASP A 56 8.18 5.32 -9.79
CA ASP A 56 9.01 5.67 -10.94
C ASP A 56 9.94 4.51 -11.33
N MET A 57 10.57 3.89 -10.35
CA MET A 57 11.45 2.75 -10.56
C MET A 57 10.70 1.57 -11.19
N ILE A 58 9.55 1.17 -10.63
CA ILE A 58 8.79 0.04 -11.16
C ILE A 58 8.14 0.37 -12.51
N ASN A 59 7.84 1.64 -12.75
CA ASN A 59 7.34 2.07 -14.05
C ASN A 59 8.40 1.90 -15.14
N VAL A 60 9.62 2.30 -14.87
CA VAL A 60 10.73 2.14 -15.82
C VAL A 60 10.99 0.67 -16.12
N GLN A 61 10.92 -0.19 -15.10
CA GLN A 61 11.25 -1.60 -15.23
C GLN A 61 10.12 -2.47 -15.79
N TYR A 62 8.87 -2.20 -15.38
CA TYR A 62 7.75 -3.12 -15.65
C TYR A 62 6.59 -2.51 -16.42
N PHE A 63 6.06 -1.38 -15.96
CA PHE A 63 4.83 -0.83 -16.53
C PHE A 63 5.07 -0.02 -17.80
N ARG A 64 6.17 0.72 -17.85
CA ARG A 64 6.62 1.50 -19.01
C ARG A 64 5.55 2.47 -19.53
N LYS A 65 4.81 3.08 -18.60
CA LYS A 65 3.85 4.12 -18.92
C LYS A 65 4.57 5.47 -19.08
N ASP A 66 3.96 6.37 -19.84
CA ASP A 66 4.50 7.72 -20.03
C ASP A 66 4.16 8.58 -18.81
N MET A 67 5.03 8.52 -17.80
CA MET A 67 4.86 9.25 -16.55
C MET A 67 6.18 9.88 -16.14
N THR A 68 6.10 11.15 -15.72
CA THR A 68 7.21 11.82 -15.04
C THR A 68 7.30 11.39 -13.59
N TYR A 69 8.37 11.77 -12.90
CA TYR A 69 8.48 11.56 -11.44
C TYR A 69 7.30 12.21 -10.70
N ASP A 70 6.92 13.42 -11.10
CA ASP A 70 5.78 14.11 -10.48
C ASP A 70 4.47 13.34 -10.70
N ASP A 71 4.28 12.77 -11.88
CA ASP A 71 3.12 11.90 -12.16
C ASP A 71 3.13 10.66 -11.26
N CYS A 72 4.29 10.04 -11.06
CA CYS A 72 4.44 8.90 -10.18
C CYS A 72 4.12 9.26 -8.73
N ARG A 73 4.53 10.44 -8.28
CA ARG A 73 4.21 10.93 -6.95
C ARG A 73 2.71 11.19 -6.78
N LYS A 74 2.06 11.77 -7.80
CA LYS A 74 0.60 11.97 -7.80
C LYS A 74 -0.16 10.66 -7.79
N LEU A 75 0.31 9.68 -8.55
CA LEU A 75 -0.28 8.34 -8.54
C LEU A 75 -0.12 7.68 -7.17
N GLY A 76 1.05 7.83 -6.55
CA GLY A 76 1.29 7.35 -5.19
C GLY A 76 0.36 7.99 -4.17
N ASP A 77 0.17 9.29 -4.25
CA ASP A 77 -0.77 10.02 -3.39
C ASP A 77 -2.19 9.50 -3.55
N PHE A 78 -2.63 9.29 -4.79
CA PHE A 78 -3.94 8.72 -5.07
C PHE A 78 -4.09 7.32 -4.47
N ILE A 79 -3.12 6.44 -4.71
CA ILE A 79 -3.18 5.06 -4.20
C ILE A 79 -3.24 5.04 -2.67
N VAL A 80 -2.38 5.78 -2.01
CA VAL A 80 -2.27 5.77 -0.55
C VAL A 80 -3.49 6.43 0.10
N ASN A 81 -3.86 7.61 -0.35
CA ASN A 81 -4.87 8.43 0.33
C ASN A 81 -6.30 8.17 -0.14
N MET A 82 -6.50 7.78 -1.40
CA MET A 82 -7.84 7.56 -1.95
C MET A 82 -8.23 6.08 -1.99
N VAL A 83 -7.28 5.18 -2.28
CA VAL A 83 -7.57 3.75 -2.44
C VAL A 83 -7.37 3.00 -1.14
N LEU A 84 -6.23 3.20 -0.47
CA LEU A 84 -5.85 2.41 0.70
C LEU A 84 -6.34 3.01 2.02
N SER A 85 -6.49 4.31 2.10
CA SER A 85 -6.95 4.98 3.33
C SER A 85 -8.11 5.95 3.13
N ASN A 86 -8.66 6.03 1.90
CA ASN A 86 -9.82 6.86 1.55
C ASN A 86 -9.65 8.31 2.05
N GLU A 87 -8.60 9.00 1.57
CA GLU A 87 -8.24 10.38 1.95
C GLU A 87 -7.94 10.53 3.45
N GLY A 88 -7.34 9.52 4.05
CA GLY A 88 -7.03 9.52 5.48
C GLY A 88 -8.23 9.23 6.36
N LYS A 89 -9.40 9.01 5.79
CA LYS A 89 -10.58 8.56 6.52
C LYS A 89 -10.59 7.04 6.60
N VAL A 90 -11.17 6.52 7.67
CA VAL A 90 -11.37 5.08 7.81
C VAL A 90 -12.41 4.62 6.78
N MET A 91 -12.07 3.60 6.01
CA MET A 91 -13.01 3.00 5.07
C MET A 91 -14.11 2.25 5.82
N HIS A 92 -15.32 2.28 5.28
CA HIS A 92 -16.48 1.66 5.90
C HIS A 92 -17.09 0.62 4.95
N PHE A 93 -17.60 -0.46 5.52
CA PHE A 93 -18.53 -1.34 4.83
C PHE A 93 -19.51 -1.93 5.85
N ASP A 94 -20.68 -2.29 5.37
CA ASP A 94 -21.68 -2.91 6.21
C ASP A 94 -21.45 -4.42 6.26
N GLY A 95 -21.21 -4.93 7.45
CA GLY A 95 -21.01 -6.35 7.70
C GLY A 95 -22.05 -6.87 8.69
N PHE A 96 -22.41 -8.15 8.55
CA PHE A 96 -23.34 -8.77 9.48
C PHE A 96 -22.60 -9.23 10.74
N ASP A 97 -23.06 -8.75 11.89
CA ASP A 97 -22.53 -9.14 13.18
C ASP A 97 -23.33 -10.34 13.72
N PHE A 98 -22.72 -11.50 13.70
CA PHE A 98 -23.34 -12.75 14.14
C PHE A 98 -23.61 -12.78 15.65
N VAL A 99 -22.85 -12.03 16.44
CA VAL A 99 -23.05 -11.95 17.90
C VAL A 99 -24.28 -11.11 18.21
N ARG A 100 -24.42 -9.97 17.54
CA ARG A 100 -25.57 -9.05 17.72
C ARG A 100 -26.75 -9.38 16.82
N ASN A 101 -26.55 -10.30 15.87
CA ASN A 101 -27.54 -10.68 14.86
C ASN A 101 -28.06 -9.46 14.10
N ALA A 102 -27.16 -8.56 13.70
CA ALA A 102 -27.50 -7.32 13.02
C ALA A 102 -26.35 -6.88 12.12
N TYR A 103 -26.67 -6.10 11.08
CA TYR A 103 -25.66 -5.43 10.29
C TYR A 103 -25.10 -4.25 11.04
N GLN A 104 -23.78 -4.10 10.99
CA GLN A 104 -23.11 -2.94 11.55
C GLN A 104 -22.05 -2.43 10.57
N SER A 105 -21.73 -1.15 10.67
CA SER A 105 -20.70 -0.52 9.89
C SER A 105 -19.33 -0.95 10.43
N MET A 106 -18.47 -1.46 9.54
CA MET A 106 -17.10 -1.85 9.87
C MET A 106 -16.13 -0.81 9.32
N HIS A 107 -15.11 -0.48 10.11
CA HIS A 107 -14.12 0.54 9.77
C HIS A 107 -12.81 -0.16 9.38
N ILE A 108 -12.31 0.10 8.15
CA ILE A 108 -11.09 -0.51 7.66
C ILE A 108 -10.19 0.57 7.06
N SER A 109 -8.93 0.55 7.44
CA SER A 109 -7.87 1.31 6.80
C SER A 109 -6.65 0.41 6.65
N TYR A 110 -6.13 0.29 5.43
CA TYR A 110 -4.97 -0.56 5.14
C TYR A 110 -3.66 0.17 5.37
N VAL A 111 -3.67 1.49 5.24
CA VAL A 111 -2.50 2.35 5.46
C VAL A 111 -2.90 3.46 6.41
N ALA A 112 -2.01 3.76 7.34
CA ALA A 112 -2.14 4.89 8.24
C ALA A 112 -0.93 5.80 8.08
N ASN A 113 -0.97 6.95 8.73
CA ASN A 113 0.14 7.89 8.67
C ASN A 113 0.44 8.46 10.04
N ARG A 114 1.64 8.99 10.17
CA ARG A 114 2.09 9.72 11.36
C ARG A 114 3.04 10.83 10.93
N ILE A 115 3.13 11.84 11.75
CA ILE A 115 4.09 12.93 11.52
C ILE A 115 5.43 12.51 12.10
N VAL A 116 6.48 12.62 11.29
CA VAL A 116 7.84 12.34 11.69
C VAL A 116 8.70 13.59 11.45
N TYR A 117 9.78 13.71 12.18
CA TYR A 117 10.76 14.75 12.00
C TYR A 117 11.96 14.17 11.27
N ILE A 118 12.17 14.62 10.03
CA ILE A 118 13.38 14.35 9.27
C ILE A 118 14.25 15.57 9.48
N ASP A 119 15.39 15.43 10.10
CA ASP A 119 16.18 16.55 10.61
C ASP A 119 15.32 17.45 11.55
N ARG A 120 15.81 17.90 12.62
CA ARG A 120 15.14 18.58 13.74
C ARG A 120 14.13 19.67 13.37
N GLU A 121 14.06 20.09 12.09
CA GLU A 121 13.26 21.24 11.64
C GLU A 121 12.14 20.88 10.67
N PHE A 122 12.16 19.69 10.00
CA PHE A 122 11.19 19.35 8.97
C PHE A 122 10.24 18.26 9.42
N LYS A 123 8.96 18.63 9.49
CA LYS A 123 7.86 17.68 9.67
C LYS A 123 7.51 17.03 8.33
N ARG A 124 7.39 15.71 8.31
CA ARG A 124 6.93 14.95 7.15
C ARG A 124 5.86 13.97 7.58
N THR A 125 4.97 13.67 6.66
CA THR A 125 3.99 12.58 6.85
C THR A 125 4.64 11.28 6.40
N SER A 126 4.72 10.33 7.33
CA SER A 126 5.21 8.98 7.03
C SER A 126 4.07 7.99 7.05
N TYR A 127 4.03 7.09 6.07
CA TYR A 127 2.98 6.09 5.91
C TYR A 127 3.47 4.74 6.41
N TYR A 128 2.55 3.96 6.99
CA TYR A 128 2.85 2.62 7.48
C TYR A 128 1.64 1.72 7.28
N LEU A 129 1.91 0.41 7.21
CA LEU A 129 0.86 -0.57 7.01
C LEU A 129 0.17 -0.88 8.35
N THR A 130 -1.16 -0.88 8.33
CA THR A 130 -1.96 -1.28 9.48
C THR A 130 -2.03 -2.80 9.59
N ASP A 131 -2.55 -3.32 10.71
CA ASP A 131 -2.80 -4.76 10.86
C ASP A 131 -3.74 -5.28 9.77
N ASP A 132 -4.76 -4.50 9.40
CA ASP A 132 -5.65 -4.84 8.29
C ASP A 132 -4.89 -4.89 6.96
N GLY A 133 -3.94 -3.98 6.77
CA GLY A 133 -3.07 -3.98 5.61
C GLY A 133 -2.20 -5.22 5.52
N TYR A 134 -1.59 -5.62 6.63
CA TYR A 134 -0.80 -6.87 6.70
C TYR A 134 -1.68 -8.08 6.41
N ASN A 135 -2.87 -8.14 7.00
CA ASN A 135 -3.79 -9.25 6.77
C ASN A 135 -4.24 -9.33 5.30
N LEU A 136 -4.50 -8.18 4.68
CA LEU A 136 -4.84 -8.13 3.26
C LEU A 136 -3.69 -8.65 2.40
N MET A 137 -2.46 -8.22 2.68
CA MET A 137 -1.29 -8.69 1.94
C MET A 137 -1.11 -10.20 2.06
N LEU A 138 -1.23 -10.74 3.26
CA LEU A 138 -1.11 -12.18 3.50
C LEU A 138 -2.22 -12.96 2.77
N SER A 139 -3.46 -12.46 2.81
CA SER A 139 -4.58 -13.09 2.08
C SER A 139 -4.37 -13.08 0.58
N THR A 140 -3.86 -11.98 0.03
CA THR A 140 -3.56 -11.86 -1.40
C THR A 140 -2.50 -12.87 -1.84
N LEU A 141 -1.51 -13.12 -0.98
CA LEU A 141 -0.46 -14.11 -1.22
C LEU A 141 -0.98 -15.54 -1.30
N GLU A 142 -2.08 -15.84 -0.61
CA GLU A 142 -2.67 -17.17 -0.63
C GLU A 142 -3.45 -17.47 -1.92
N VAL A 143 -3.88 -16.45 -2.66
CA VAL A 143 -4.71 -16.60 -3.85
C VAL A 143 -3.88 -16.82 -5.12
N GLU A 144 -2.67 -16.29 -5.19
CA GLU A 144 -1.80 -16.32 -6.38
C GLU A 144 -0.66 -17.33 -6.22
N ASN A 145 -0.83 -18.55 -6.76
CA ASN A 145 0.11 -19.66 -6.54
C ASN A 145 1.55 -19.39 -7.01
N ASN A 146 1.76 -18.65 -8.10
CA ASN A 146 3.10 -18.39 -8.64
C ASN A 146 3.75 -17.15 -8.01
N MET A 147 2.99 -16.14 -7.65
CA MET A 147 3.47 -14.97 -6.91
C MET A 147 3.64 -15.28 -5.42
N LYS A 148 2.89 -16.24 -4.92
CA LYS A 148 2.84 -16.67 -3.53
C LYS A 148 4.22 -17.02 -2.97
N LEU A 149 4.99 -17.87 -3.66
CA LEU A 149 6.33 -18.27 -3.22
C LEU A 149 7.29 -17.08 -3.19
N THR A 150 7.31 -16.26 -4.24
CA THR A 150 8.21 -15.11 -4.33
C THR A 150 7.94 -14.10 -3.22
N ILE A 151 6.67 -13.80 -2.96
CA ILE A 151 6.30 -12.82 -1.94
C ILE A 151 6.51 -13.40 -0.53
N HIS A 152 6.23 -14.69 -0.30
CA HIS A 152 6.57 -15.35 0.96
C HIS A 152 8.07 -15.31 1.23
N GLU A 153 8.90 -15.55 0.23
CA GLU A 153 10.34 -15.42 0.35
C GLU A 153 10.76 -13.99 0.69
N MET A 154 10.17 -12.99 0.05
CA MET A 154 10.44 -11.58 0.33
C MET A 154 10.05 -11.22 1.76
N ILE A 155 8.88 -11.63 2.22
CA ILE A 155 8.42 -11.40 3.60
C ILE A 155 9.34 -12.11 4.59
N PHE A 156 9.72 -13.34 4.31
CA PHE A 156 10.63 -14.10 5.16
C PHE A 156 11.99 -13.41 5.27
N GLN A 157 12.53 -12.93 4.15
CA GLN A 157 13.78 -12.18 4.16
C GLN A 157 13.67 -10.87 4.95
N MET A 158 12.58 -10.15 4.80
CA MET A 158 12.33 -8.93 5.56
C MET A 158 12.33 -9.19 7.06
N HIS A 159 11.68 -10.28 7.49
CA HIS A 159 11.67 -10.68 8.90
C HIS A 159 13.06 -11.07 9.40
N LEU A 160 13.84 -11.79 8.59
CA LEU A 160 15.22 -12.14 8.92
C LEU A 160 16.11 -10.91 9.05
N GLU A 161 15.99 -9.97 8.11
CA GLU A 161 16.75 -8.72 8.15
C GLU A 161 16.41 -7.91 9.41
N LYS A 162 15.12 -7.81 9.74
CA LYS A 162 14.67 -7.14 10.96
C LYS A 162 15.23 -7.81 12.21
N GLN A 163 15.18 -9.13 12.30
CA GLN A 163 15.73 -9.88 13.44
C GLN A 163 17.24 -9.69 13.56
N SER A 164 17.97 -9.73 12.44
CA SER A 164 19.40 -9.46 12.43
C SER A 164 19.73 -8.06 12.89
N TYR A 165 18.95 -7.08 12.46
CA TYR A 165 19.10 -5.69 12.87
C TYR A 165 18.84 -5.52 14.36
N ASP A 166 17.76 -6.09 14.88
CA ASP A 166 17.42 -6.04 16.31
C ASP A 166 18.49 -6.71 17.16
N LYS A 167 19.10 -7.80 16.68
CA LYS A 167 20.19 -8.49 17.38
C LYS A 167 21.51 -7.74 17.31
N ALA A 168 21.75 -6.98 16.26
CA ALA A 168 22.98 -6.18 16.09
C ALA A 168 22.95 -4.90 16.94
N ALA A 169 21.76 -4.46 17.33
CA ALA A 169 21.59 -3.31 18.22
C ALA A 169 21.74 -3.73 19.67
#